data_fa3ca1a0adf36d56de9ef815dec3c5b1
#
_entry.id   fa3ca1a0adf36d56de9ef815dec3c5b1
#
_cell.length_a   1.000
_cell.length_b   1.000
_cell.length_c   1.000
_cell.angle_alpha   90.00
_cell.angle_beta   90.00
_cell.angle_gamma   90.00
#
_symmetry.space_group_name_H-M   'P 1'
#
loop_
_entity.id
_entity.type
_entity.pdbx_description
1 polymer ?
#
loop_
_entity_poly.entity_id
_entity_poly.type
_entity_poly.pdbx_seq_one_letter_code
_entity_poly.pdbx_strand_id
1 'polypeptide(L)'
;VVLAIAADLRKVAIMDGNVEHRPAVVGGASIYPFCWSVLLAARARGLGGVLTTFLSRAEAAAAPALGLPADHALVATIFLGVPTHQNTKLKRRPVSSFATVDRFDGEPLDDPHP
;
A
#
# COMPACT_ATOMS: atom_id res chain seq x y z
N VAL A 1 11.24 -12.44 -7.81
CA VAL A 1 11.87 -11.11 -7.77
C VAL A 1 11.42 -10.40 -6.50
N VAL A 2 12.34 -9.67 -5.86
CA VAL A 2 12.04 -8.82 -4.71
C VAL A 2 12.34 -7.37 -5.09
N LEU A 3 11.37 -6.49 -4.87
CA LEU A 3 11.51 -5.06 -5.10
C LEU A 3 11.49 -4.36 -3.72
N ALA A 4 12.57 -3.67 -3.37
CA ALA A 4 12.59 -2.75 -2.25
C ALA A 4 12.11 -1.37 -2.74
N ILE A 5 11.07 -0.84 -2.12
CA ILE A 5 10.49 0.44 -2.49
C ILE A 5 10.96 1.49 -1.49
N ALA A 6 11.70 2.46 -1.99
CA ALA A 6 12.18 3.59 -1.21
C ALA A 6 11.48 4.88 -1.64
N ALA A 7 11.22 5.75 -0.67
CA ALA A 7 10.67 7.08 -0.89
C ALA A 7 11.74 8.16 -0.68
N ASP A 8 11.87 9.08 -1.61
CA ASP A 8 12.64 10.31 -1.45
C ASP A 8 11.89 11.25 -0.48
N LEU A 9 12.39 11.35 0.74
CA LEU A 9 11.74 12.11 1.81
C LEU A 9 11.66 13.62 1.52
N ARG A 10 12.47 14.13 0.61
CA ARG A 10 12.43 15.54 0.17
C ARG A 10 11.20 15.83 -0.70
N LYS A 11 10.57 14.79 -1.27
CA LYS A 11 9.44 14.88 -2.20
C LYS A 11 8.12 14.42 -1.60
N VAL A 12 8.17 13.82 -0.41
CA VAL A 12 6.96 13.35 0.28
C VAL A 12 6.43 14.46 1.18
N ALA A 13 5.23 14.93 0.88
CA ALA A 13 4.53 15.88 1.75
C ALA A 13 3.81 15.13 2.87
N ILE A 14 4.23 15.32 4.11
CA ILE A 14 3.53 14.82 5.30
C ILE A 14 2.58 15.90 5.78
N MET A 15 1.39 15.96 5.14
CA MET A 15 0.41 17.03 5.39
C MET A 15 -0.26 16.93 6.77
N ASP A 16 -0.20 15.79 7.40
CA ASP A 16 -0.88 15.50 8.67
C ASP A 16 0.07 15.20 9.84
N GLY A 17 1.34 15.59 9.70
CA GLY A 17 2.34 15.42 10.76
C GLY A 17 2.06 16.19 12.05
N ASN A 18 1.25 17.25 11.97
CA ASN A 18 0.90 18.11 13.10
C ASN A 18 -0.50 17.81 13.65
N VAL A 19 -1.18 16.81 13.16
CA VAL A 19 -2.51 16.45 13.69
C VAL A 19 -2.35 15.76 15.03
N GLU A 20 -2.78 16.44 16.09
CA GLU A 20 -2.78 15.90 17.44
C GLU A 20 -3.70 14.66 17.54
N HIS A 21 -3.40 13.80 18.49
CA HIS A 21 -4.20 12.63 18.87
C HIS A 21 -4.24 11.46 17.88
N ARG A 22 -3.52 11.52 16.76
CA ARG A 22 -3.37 10.39 15.87
C ARG A 22 -2.01 10.37 15.15
N PRO A 23 -1.50 9.18 14.76
CA PRO A 23 -0.31 9.10 13.90
C PRO A 23 -0.60 9.67 12.51
N ALA A 24 0.44 10.19 11.85
CA ALA A 24 0.37 10.61 10.46
C ALA A 24 0.12 9.40 9.54
N VAL A 25 -0.80 9.52 8.60
CA VAL A 25 -1.17 8.46 7.65
C VAL A 25 -1.10 8.90 6.19
N VAL A 26 -1.06 10.22 5.94
CA VAL A 26 -1.15 10.77 4.58
C VAL A 26 0.16 10.61 3.81
N GLY A 27 1.30 10.47 4.49
CA GLY A 27 2.62 10.33 3.84
C GLY A 27 2.72 9.14 2.86
N GLY A 28 1.93 8.09 3.06
CA GLY A 28 1.85 6.95 2.15
C GLY A 28 0.93 7.12 0.94
N ALA A 29 0.19 8.23 0.85
CA ALA A 29 -0.89 8.40 -0.13
C ALA A 29 -0.47 8.25 -1.60
N SER A 30 0.75 8.65 -1.97
CA SER A 30 1.29 8.47 -3.33
C SER A 30 2.06 7.16 -3.50
N ILE A 31 2.66 6.66 -2.43
CA ILE A 31 3.58 5.52 -2.46
C ILE A 31 2.80 4.21 -2.59
N TYR A 32 1.78 4.00 -1.76
CA TYR A 32 1.02 2.74 -1.78
C TYR A 32 0.13 2.56 -3.02
N PRO A 33 -0.49 3.60 -3.62
CA PRO A 33 -1.11 3.49 -4.94
C PRO A 33 -0.11 3.13 -6.04
N PHE A 34 1.12 3.64 -6.00
CA PHE A 34 2.18 3.20 -6.91
C PHE A 34 2.49 1.71 -6.73
N CYS A 35 2.70 1.24 -5.49
CA CYS A 35 2.92 -0.17 -5.20
C CYS A 35 1.76 -1.05 -5.69
N TRP A 36 0.53 -0.59 -5.52
CA TRP A 36 -0.66 -1.26 -6.02
C TRP A 36 -0.66 -1.36 -7.54
N SER A 37 -0.28 -0.28 -8.23
CA SER A 37 -0.16 -0.27 -9.70
C SER A 37 0.89 -1.28 -10.19
N VAL A 38 2.00 -1.44 -9.47
CA VAL A 38 3.01 -2.48 -9.76
C VAL A 38 2.42 -3.87 -9.65
N LEU A 39 1.62 -4.15 -8.60
CA LEU A 39 0.95 -5.44 -8.42
C LEU A 39 -0.08 -5.71 -9.53
N LEU A 40 -0.86 -4.70 -9.94
CA LEU A 40 -1.80 -4.82 -11.05
C LEU A 40 -1.10 -5.08 -12.38
N ALA A 41 0.00 -4.40 -12.65
CA ALA A 41 0.81 -4.61 -13.85
C ALA A 41 1.44 -6.01 -13.88
N ALA A 42 1.90 -6.51 -12.73
CA ALA A 42 2.40 -7.88 -12.58
C ALA A 42 1.28 -8.89 -12.84
N ARG A 43 0.10 -8.68 -12.26
CA ARG A 43 -1.08 -9.52 -12.49
C ARG A 43 -1.48 -9.58 -13.96
N ALA A 44 -1.47 -8.45 -14.67
CA ALA A 44 -1.77 -8.39 -16.10
C ALA A 44 -0.80 -9.20 -16.95
N ARG A 45 0.39 -9.51 -16.43
CA ARG A 45 1.43 -10.35 -17.05
C ARG A 45 1.44 -11.79 -16.53
N GLY A 46 0.42 -12.21 -15.80
CA GLY A 46 0.30 -13.56 -15.26
C GLY A 46 1.15 -13.83 -14.01
N LEU A 47 1.77 -12.80 -13.43
CA LEU A 47 2.53 -12.93 -12.20
C LEU A 47 1.63 -12.76 -10.96
N GLY A 48 2.03 -13.40 -9.87
CA GLY A 48 1.51 -13.15 -8.54
C GLY A 48 2.43 -12.19 -7.78
N GLY A 49 1.86 -11.49 -6.80
CA GLY A 49 2.64 -10.58 -5.97
C GLY A 49 2.03 -10.33 -4.62
N VAL A 50 2.87 -9.96 -3.66
CA VAL A 50 2.47 -9.52 -2.33
C VAL A 50 3.28 -8.31 -1.93
N LEU A 51 2.60 -7.33 -1.33
CA LEU A 51 3.21 -6.16 -0.70
C LEU A 51 3.27 -6.36 0.80
N THR A 52 4.41 -6.01 1.39
CA THR A 52 4.60 -5.96 2.83
C THR A 52 5.40 -4.71 3.22
N THR A 53 5.15 -4.20 4.43
CA THR A 53 5.91 -3.11 5.03
C THR A 53 6.88 -3.61 6.11
N PHE A 54 7.00 -4.92 6.29
CA PHE A 54 7.69 -5.52 7.42
C PHE A 54 9.19 -5.17 7.46
N LEU A 55 9.83 -5.08 6.28
CA LEU A 55 11.26 -4.76 6.18
C LEU A 55 11.57 -3.32 6.63
N SER A 56 10.60 -2.39 6.55
CA SER A 56 10.78 -1.01 7.03
C SER A 56 11.08 -0.95 8.53
N ARG A 57 10.68 -1.96 9.31
CA ARG A 57 11.02 -2.05 10.74
C ARG A 57 12.49 -2.38 10.99
N ALA A 58 13.16 -2.93 10.01
CA ALA A 58 14.59 -3.28 10.05
C ALA A 58 15.43 -2.36 9.15
N GLU A 59 14.94 -1.15 8.85
CA GLU A 59 15.57 -0.22 7.91
C GLU A 59 17.04 0.05 8.27
N ALA A 60 17.35 0.26 9.54
CA ALA A 60 18.72 0.52 9.98
C ALA A 60 19.71 -0.58 9.56
N ALA A 61 19.25 -1.84 9.51
CA ALA A 61 20.05 -2.96 9.04
C ALA A 61 19.99 -3.15 7.52
N ALA A 62 18.84 -2.86 6.92
CA ALA A 62 18.60 -3.05 5.48
C ALA A 62 19.20 -1.93 4.62
N ALA A 63 19.19 -0.69 5.09
CA ALA A 63 19.62 0.48 4.34
C ALA A 63 21.07 0.35 3.82
N PRO A 64 22.08 -0.05 4.60
CA PRO A 64 23.44 -0.24 4.11
C PRO A 64 23.53 -1.32 3.02
N ALA A 65 22.81 -2.44 3.19
CA ALA A 65 22.79 -3.54 2.23
C ALA A 65 22.14 -3.17 0.89
N LEU A 66 21.18 -2.23 0.93
CA LEU A 66 20.49 -1.72 -0.25
C LEU A 66 21.16 -0.49 -0.86
N GLY A 67 22.19 0.06 -0.22
CA GLY A 67 22.79 1.33 -0.62
C GLY A 67 21.79 2.51 -0.53
N LEU A 68 20.88 2.47 0.45
CA LEU A 68 19.82 3.46 0.58
C LEU A 68 20.40 4.80 1.07
N PRO A 69 20.19 5.92 0.34
CA PRO A 69 20.66 7.24 0.78
C PRO A 69 19.93 7.69 2.07
N ALA A 70 20.60 8.53 2.86
CA ALA A 70 20.09 9.02 4.14
C ALA A 70 18.78 9.85 4.03
N ASP A 71 18.52 10.44 2.86
CA ASP A 71 17.30 11.20 2.57
C ASP A 71 16.17 10.35 1.97
N HIS A 72 16.31 9.02 2.01
CA HIS A 72 15.30 8.07 1.57
C HIS A 72 14.87 7.17 2.73
N ALA A 73 13.62 6.72 2.69
CA ALA A 73 13.08 5.74 3.61
C ALA A 73 12.59 4.49 2.87
N LEU A 74 12.82 3.33 3.46
CA LEU A 74 12.30 2.06 2.97
C LEU A 74 10.82 1.93 3.38
N VAL A 75 9.92 2.00 2.42
CA VAL A 75 8.47 2.11 2.68
C VAL A 75 7.70 0.83 2.44
N ALA A 76 8.18 -0.01 1.53
CA ALA A 76 7.55 -1.30 1.24
C ALA A 76 8.53 -2.27 0.59
N THR A 77 8.13 -3.54 0.59
CA THR A 77 8.77 -4.60 -0.18
C THR A 77 7.70 -5.32 -0.98
N ILE A 78 7.93 -5.54 -2.27
CA ILE A 78 7.04 -6.29 -3.14
C ILE A 78 7.75 -7.56 -3.59
N PHE A 79 7.14 -8.71 -3.33
CA PHE A 79 7.58 -9.99 -3.84
C PHE A 79 6.76 -10.33 -5.07
N LEU A 80 7.42 -10.69 -6.18
CA LEU A 80 6.79 -11.08 -7.43
C LEU A 80 7.28 -12.46 -7.86
N GLY A 81 6.38 -13.29 -8.36
CA GLY A 81 6.71 -14.63 -8.85
C GLY A 81 5.59 -15.23 -9.70
N VAL A 82 5.86 -16.41 -10.26
CA VAL A 82 4.84 -17.19 -10.92
C VAL A 82 3.93 -17.80 -9.84
N PRO A 83 2.62 -17.51 -9.86
CA PRO A 83 1.71 -18.03 -8.84
C PRO A 83 1.42 -19.51 -9.07
N THR A 84 1.43 -20.29 -8.01
CA THR A 84 0.98 -21.69 -8.04
C THR A 84 -0.54 -21.80 -8.14
N HIS A 85 -1.24 -20.76 -7.67
CA HIS A 85 -2.69 -20.64 -7.74
C HIS A 85 -3.09 -19.18 -7.92
N GLN A 86 -4.04 -18.91 -8.80
CA GLN A 86 -4.62 -17.58 -8.97
C GLN A 86 -6.11 -17.61 -8.65
N ASN A 87 -6.52 -16.86 -7.64
CA ASN A 87 -7.92 -16.68 -7.32
C ASN A 87 -8.64 -15.92 -8.43
N THR A 88 -9.63 -16.55 -9.04
CA THR A 88 -10.51 -15.94 -10.06
C THR A 88 -11.85 -15.49 -9.47
N LYS A 89 -12.22 -16.03 -8.31
CA LYS A 89 -13.43 -15.65 -7.58
C LYS A 89 -13.03 -14.99 -6.26
N LEU A 90 -13.40 -13.76 -6.10
CA LEU A 90 -13.12 -12.99 -4.89
C LEU A 90 -14.40 -12.88 -4.06
N LYS A 91 -14.32 -13.27 -2.79
CA LYS A 91 -15.39 -13.03 -1.83
C LYS A 91 -15.18 -11.64 -1.23
N ARG A 92 -16.06 -10.70 -1.53
CA ARG A 92 -16.04 -9.33 -1.01
C ARG A 92 -17.23 -9.11 -0.10
N ARG A 93 -17.08 -8.21 0.86
CA ARG A 93 -18.21 -7.70 1.63
C ARG A 93 -19.02 -6.75 0.74
N PRO A 94 -20.35 -6.66 0.92
CA PRO A 94 -21.14 -5.65 0.22
C PRO A 94 -20.68 -4.24 0.61
N VAL A 95 -20.76 -3.29 -0.30
CA VAL A 95 -20.32 -1.91 -0.10
C VAL A 95 -21.04 -1.27 1.09
N SER A 96 -22.34 -1.51 1.23
CA SER A 96 -23.17 -1.05 2.34
C SER A 96 -22.67 -1.46 3.74
N SER A 97 -21.79 -2.48 3.82
CA SER A 97 -21.22 -2.91 5.11
C SER A 97 -20.04 -2.06 5.60
N PHE A 98 -19.53 -1.15 4.79
CA PHE A 98 -18.35 -0.33 5.14
C PHE A 98 -18.34 1.07 4.52
N ALA A 99 -19.32 1.43 3.72
CA ALA A 99 -19.48 2.76 3.14
C ALA A 99 -20.83 3.35 3.56
N THR A 100 -20.83 4.63 3.90
CA THR A 100 -22.00 5.39 4.32
C THR A 100 -22.12 6.69 3.51
N VAL A 101 -23.31 7.27 3.46
CA VAL A 101 -23.54 8.52 2.77
C VAL A 101 -23.25 9.69 3.69
N ASP A 102 -22.54 10.69 3.18
CA ASP A 102 -22.22 11.99 3.79
C ASP A 102 -21.45 11.94 5.12
N ARG A 103 -21.75 11.01 6.01
CA ARG A 103 -21.20 10.93 7.36
C ARG A 103 -20.76 9.51 7.68
N PHE A 104 -19.80 9.34 8.60
CA PHE A 104 -19.33 8.03 9.05
C PHE A 104 -20.44 7.20 9.70
N ASP A 105 -21.35 7.86 10.41
CA ASP A 105 -22.56 7.31 11.06
C ASP A 105 -23.83 7.49 10.21
N GLY A 106 -23.68 7.80 8.92
CA GLY A 106 -24.78 7.97 7.97
C GLY A 106 -25.42 6.65 7.51
N GLU A 107 -26.44 6.76 6.67
CA GLU A 107 -27.10 5.59 6.08
C GLU A 107 -26.08 4.79 5.23
N PRO A 108 -26.16 3.46 5.24
CA PRO A 108 -25.33 2.63 4.39
C PRO A 108 -25.48 3.02 2.92
N LEU A 109 -24.33 3.08 2.20
CA LEU A 109 -24.35 3.30 0.77
C LEU A 109 -24.99 2.08 0.09
N ASP A 110 -26.15 2.29 -0.55
CA ASP A 110 -26.81 1.24 -1.32
C ASP A 110 -26.02 0.97 -2.62
N ASP A 111 -25.71 -0.31 -2.86
CA ASP A 111 -25.01 -0.73 -4.07
C ASP A 111 -26.03 -1.30 -5.05
N PRO A 112 -26.40 -0.57 -6.10
CA PRO A 112 -27.38 -1.03 -7.09
C PRO A 112 -26.83 -2.21 -7.93
N HIS A 113 -25.54 -2.56 -7.78
CA HIS A 113 -24.90 -3.65 -8.51
C HIS A 113 -24.18 -4.60 -7.52
N PRO A 114 -24.88 -5.52 -6.86
CA PRO A 114 -24.29 -6.50 -5.94
C PRO A 114 -23.39 -7.53 -6.64
#